data_a164de2c601ba6069d24eecf172e86bb
#
_entry.id   a164de2c601ba6069d24eecf172e86bb
#
_cell.length_a   1.000
_cell.length_b   1.000
_cell.length_c   1.000
_cell.angle_alpha   90.00
_cell.angle_beta   90.00
_cell.angle_gamma   90.00
#
_symmetry.space_group_name_H-M   'P 1'
#
loop_
_entity.id
_entity.type
_entity.pdbx_description
1 polymer ?
#
loop_
_entity_poly.entity_id
_entity_poly.type
_entity_poly.pdbx_seq_one_letter_code
_entity_poly.pdbx_strand_id
1 'polypeptide(L)' 'DWIQLQTMLINEKRLDLSQKDSRKWLNDQMMLFLENGDYEKPSGYVPQ' A
#
# COMPACT_ATOMS: atom_id res chain seq x y z
N ASP A 1 -2.00 5.08 -9.75
CA ASP A 1 -1.47 3.75 -10.00
C ASP A 1 -0.88 3.14 -8.73
N TRP A 2 -0.50 1.86 -8.82
CA TRP A 2 -0.01 1.16 -7.62
C TRP A 2 1.29 1.74 -7.08
N ILE A 3 2.19 2.16 -7.95
CA ILE A 3 3.49 2.68 -7.50
C ILE A 3 3.30 3.93 -6.64
N GLN A 4 2.41 4.80 -7.05
CA GLN A 4 2.11 6.01 -6.29
C GLN A 4 1.48 5.64 -4.94
N LEU A 5 0.51 4.74 -4.94
CA LEU A 5 -0.14 4.28 -3.73
C LEU A 5 0.86 3.60 -2.80
N GLN A 6 1.72 2.76 -3.37
CA GLN A 6 2.75 2.06 -2.62
C GLN A 6 3.66 3.05 -1.88
N THR A 7 4.12 4.06 -2.59
CA THR A 7 4.99 5.08 -2.00
C THR A 7 4.29 5.80 -0.85
N MET A 8 3.03 6.15 -1.05
CA MET A 8 2.26 6.84 -0.02
C MET A 8 2.05 5.96 1.20
N LEU A 9 1.77 4.68 1.00
CA LEU A 9 1.58 3.75 2.11
C LEU A 9 2.86 3.56 2.90
N ILE A 10 3.99 3.44 2.21
CA ILE A 10 5.28 3.29 2.88
C ILE A 10 5.56 4.50 3.77
N ASN A 11 5.29 5.70 3.26
CA ASN A 11 5.51 6.93 4.01
C ASN A 11 4.50 7.08 5.16
N GLU A 12 3.24 6.82 4.89
CA GLU A 12 2.18 6.98 5.88
C GLU A 12 2.34 6.01 7.05
N LYS A 13 2.63 4.75 6.75
CA LYS A 13 2.76 3.72 7.76
C LYS A 13 4.19 3.54 8.25
N ARG A 14 5.13 4.25 7.65
CA ARG A 14 6.57 4.13 7.97
C ARG A 14 7.01 2.68 7.89
N LEU A 15 6.68 2.04 6.78
CA LEU A 15 6.99 0.64 6.59
C LEU A 15 8.48 0.43 6.43
N ASP A 16 8.99 -0.58 7.12
CA ASP A 16 10.38 -0.98 7.00
C ASP A 16 10.44 -2.21 6.10
N LEU A 17 10.85 -1.99 4.86
CA LEU A 17 10.86 -3.06 3.85
C LEU A 17 11.93 -4.11 4.11
N SER A 18 12.80 -3.88 5.10
CA SER A 18 13.70 -4.92 5.55
C SER A 18 12.99 -5.95 6.42
N GLN A 19 11.80 -5.61 6.90
CA GLN A 19 10.98 -6.50 7.72
C GLN A 19 10.04 -7.32 6.83
N LYS A 20 10.00 -8.62 7.08
CA LYS A 20 9.16 -9.53 6.32
C LYS A 20 7.68 -9.16 6.43
N ASP A 21 7.24 -8.81 7.63
CA ASP A 21 5.84 -8.48 7.89
C ASP A 21 5.39 -7.26 7.10
N SER A 22 6.26 -6.25 7.04
CA SER A 22 5.94 -5.04 6.28
C SER A 22 5.78 -5.34 4.79
N ARG A 23 6.68 -6.16 4.25
CA ARG A 23 6.60 -6.55 2.85
C ARG A 23 5.35 -7.37 2.56
N LYS A 24 5.01 -8.27 3.46
CA LYS A 24 3.82 -9.09 3.31
C LYS A 24 2.56 -8.23 3.32
N TRP A 25 2.47 -7.30 4.27
CA TRP A 25 1.34 -6.39 4.36
C TRP A 25 1.19 -5.60 3.06
N LEU A 26 2.30 -5.06 2.56
CA LEU A 26 2.27 -4.26 1.35
C LEU A 26 1.85 -5.08 0.13
N ASN A 27 2.33 -6.33 0.06
CA ASN A 27 1.92 -7.23 -1.01
C ASN A 27 0.42 -7.53 -0.96
N ASP A 28 -0.13 -7.69 0.24
CA ASP A 28 -1.56 -7.89 0.41
C ASP A 28 -2.34 -6.69 -0.12
N GLN A 29 -1.85 -5.48 0.16
CA GLN A 29 -2.51 -4.27 -0.35
C GLN A 29 -2.45 -4.21 -1.87
N MET A 30 -1.33 -4.62 -2.46
CA MET A 30 -1.20 -4.67 -3.91
C MET A 30 -2.23 -5.59 -4.52
N MET A 31 -2.42 -6.76 -3.95
CA MET A 31 -3.39 -7.72 -4.47
C MET A 31 -4.81 -7.17 -4.37
N LEU A 32 -5.13 -6.53 -3.26
CA LEU A 32 -6.44 -5.90 -3.10
C LEU A 32 -6.64 -4.78 -4.12
N PHE A 33 -5.59 -4.01 -4.37
CA PHE A 33 -5.65 -2.93 -5.36
C PHE A 33 -5.94 -3.49 -6.75
N LEU A 34 -5.27 -4.57 -7.12
CA LEU A 34 -5.45 -5.18 -8.45
C LEU A 34 -6.82 -5.83 -8.61
N GLU A 35 -7.40 -6.29 -7.52
CA GLU A 35 -8.72 -6.93 -7.53
C GLU A 35 -9.86 -5.93 -7.33
N ASN A 36 -9.54 -4.66 -7.23
CA ASN A 36 -10.51 -3.61 -6.88
C ASN A 36 -11.13 -3.85 -5.51
N GLY A 37 -10.36 -4.47 -4.60
CA GLY A 37 -10.81 -4.73 -3.26
C GLY A 37 -10.69 -3.50 -2.37
N ASP A 38 -10.96 -3.71 -1.09
CA ASP A 38 -10.93 -2.63 -0.10
C ASP A 38 -9.54 -2.51 0.50
N TYR A 39 -8.62 -1.93 -0.26
CA TYR A 39 -7.25 -1.73 0.19
C TYR A 39 -7.14 -0.48 1.06
N GLU A 40 -6.05 -0.42 1.85
CA GLU A 40 -5.77 0.73 2.70
C GLU A 40 -5.48 1.96 1.86
N LYS A 41 -6.15 3.06 2.17
CA LYS A 41 -5.94 4.32 1.46
C LYS A 41 -5.27 5.32 2.39
N PRO A 42 -4.07 5.80 2.06
CA PRO A 42 -3.41 6.80 2.90
C PRO A 42 -4.12 8.13 2.85
N SER A 43 -3.88 8.93 3.88
CA SER A 43 -4.43 10.27 3.96
C SER A 43 -3.98 11.09 2.75
N GLY A 44 -4.93 11.74 2.08
CA GLY A 44 -4.62 12.56 0.92
C GLY A 44 -4.55 11.80 -0.40
N TYR A 45 -4.67 10.48 -0.36
CA TYR A 45 -4.71 9.69 -1.60
C TYR A 45 -6.08 9.80 -2.25
N VAL A 46 -6.10 10.11 -3.53
CA VAL A 46 -7.33 10.21 -4.31
C VAL A 46 -7.31 9.09 -5.34
N PRO A 47 -8.18 8.07 -5.20
CA PRO A 47 -8.27 7.00 -6.19
C PRO A 47 -8.80 7.53 -7.52
N GLN A 48 -8.28 6.99 -8.58
CA GLN A 48 -8.75 7.36 -9.92
C GLN A 48 -9.62 6.29 -10.51
#